data_8c0aaa1db4d90cd99b5dd4e295aba9c0
#
_entry.id   8c0aaa1db4d90cd99b5dd4e295aba9c0
#
_cell.length_a   1.000
_cell.length_b   1.000
_cell.length_c   1.000
_cell.angle_alpha   90.00
_cell.angle_beta   90.00
_cell.angle_gamma   90.00
#
_symmetry.space_group_name_H-M   'P 1'
#
loop_
_entity.id
_entity.type
_entity.pdbx_description
1 polymer ?
#
loop_
_entity_poly.entity_id
_entity_poly.type
_entity_poly.pdbx_seq_one_letter_code
_entity_poly.pdbx_strand_id
1 'polypeptide(L)'
;MVTLKQLLSAPDLDDHCSVHLKYRDLIECGETYERTKFANLPVELETFTALQSLATHILDPVISRFGPIELTYGFGSTELVRRMLPPKRVAPALDQHAAYERNSAGQFICDRLGAACDFLVKCQNMRDVAQWVFSNTPVDRLYFYGNDKPIHVSFSPTGKHQFVELIARDT
;
A
#
# COMPACT_ATOMS: atom_id res chain seq x y z
N MET A 1 -3.09 31.39 -17.45
CA MET A 1 -4.28 30.58 -17.15
C MET A 1 -3.91 29.12 -17.39
N VAL A 2 -3.68 28.37 -16.32
CA VAL A 2 -3.43 26.92 -16.43
C VAL A 2 -4.78 26.27 -16.75
N THR A 3 -4.86 25.58 -17.87
CA THR A 3 -6.10 24.92 -18.31
C THR A 3 -6.41 23.73 -17.38
N LEU A 4 -7.69 23.50 -17.05
CA LEU A 4 -8.18 22.37 -16.26
C LEU A 4 -7.57 21.01 -16.69
N LYS A 5 -7.18 20.88 -17.94
CA LYS A 5 -6.55 19.68 -18.51
C LYS A 5 -5.10 19.44 -18.03
N GLN A 6 -4.41 20.48 -17.54
CA GLN A 6 -3.07 20.36 -16.94
C GLN A 6 -3.12 19.94 -15.47
N LEU A 7 -4.27 20.05 -14.82
CA LEU A 7 -4.50 19.64 -13.44
C LEU A 7 -4.91 18.15 -13.29
N LEU A 8 -5.05 17.42 -14.40
CA LEU A 8 -5.61 16.06 -14.42
C LEU A 8 -4.69 15.05 -15.14
N SER A 9 -3.39 15.28 -15.20
CA SER A 9 -2.44 14.26 -15.66
C SER A 9 -1.92 13.45 -14.48
N ALA A 10 -1.73 12.14 -14.69
CA ALA A 10 -1.03 11.32 -13.72
C ALA A 10 0.36 11.89 -13.43
N PRO A 11 0.84 11.87 -12.19
CA PRO A 11 2.19 12.28 -11.86
C PRO A 11 3.21 11.33 -12.50
N ASP A 12 4.45 11.80 -12.65
CA ASP A 12 5.56 10.94 -13.01
C ASP A 12 5.86 9.97 -11.85
N LEU A 13 6.26 8.75 -12.17
CA LEU A 13 6.62 7.77 -11.13
C LEU A 13 7.82 8.21 -10.30
N ASP A 14 8.70 9.04 -10.84
CA ASP A 14 9.83 9.60 -10.12
C ASP A 14 9.51 10.86 -9.31
N ASP A 15 8.28 11.36 -9.40
CA ASP A 15 7.81 12.43 -8.53
C ASP A 15 7.69 11.93 -7.08
N HIS A 16 8.04 12.80 -6.14
CA HIS A 16 7.81 12.52 -4.73
C HIS A 16 6.32 12.53 -4.40
N CYS A 17 5.81 11.42 -3.86
CA CYS A 17 4.46 11.36 -3.31
C CYS A 17 4.43 11.80 -1.82
N SER A 18 5.59 11.82 -1.15
CA SER A 18 5.73 12.27 0.22
C SER A 18 7.17 12.75 0.49
N VAL A 19 7.50 13.06 1.75
CA VAL A 19 8.85 13.52 2.12
C VAL A 19 9.92 12.46 1.81
N HIS A 20 9.61 11.20 2.05
CA HIS A 20 10.59 10.12 1.95
C HIS A 20 10.40 9.20 0.75
N LEU A 21 9.24 9.23 0.09
CA LEU A 21 8.87 8.25 -0.93
C LEU A 21 8.48 8.90 -2.25
N LYS A 22 8.78 8.17 -3.33
CA LYS A 22 8.30 8.43 -4.68
C LYS A 22 7.10 7.52 -4.99
N TYR A 23 6.31 7.87 -5.99
CA TYR A 23 5.25 6.98 -6.49
C TYR A 23 5.79 5.62 -6.92
N ARG A 24 6.97 5.61 -7.55
CA ARG A 24 7.65 4.38 -7.97
C ARG A 24 7.84 3.39 -6.82
N ASP A 25 8.19 3.87 -5.63
CA ASP A 25 8.44 3.01 -4.47
C ASP A 25 7.21 2.19 -4.08
N LEU A 26 6.01 2.77 -4.22
CA LEU A 26 4.74 2.12 -3.88
C LEU A 26 4.13 1.32 -5.04
N ILE A 27 4.54 1.58 -6.28
CA ILE A 27 3.98 0.97 -7.48
C ILE A 27 4.87 -0.17 -8.00
N GLU A 28 6.19 0.01 -7.93
CA GLU A 28 7.18 -0.90 -8.47
C GLU A 28 7.92 -1.69 -7.38
N CYS A 29 7.19 -2.21 -6.42
CA CYS A 29 7.75 -3.00 -5.31
C CYS A 29 7.14 -4.40 -5.22
N GLY A 30 7.83 -5.24 -4.45
CA GLY A 30 7.38 -6.60 -4.17
C GLY A 30 7.87 -7.64 -5.17
N GLU A 31 7.79 -8.89 -4.74
CA GLU A 31 8.37 -10.04 -5.45
C GLU A 31 7.82 -10.21 -6.87
N THR A 32 6.50 -10.04 -7.03
CA THR A 32 5.86 -10.22 -8.34
C THR A 32 6.34 -9.19 -9.33
N TYR A 33 6.42 -7.92 -8.92
CA TYR A 33 6.96 -6.87 -9.77
C TYR A 33 8.44 -7.14 -10.11
N GLU A 34 9.26 -7.44 -9.10
CA GLU A 34 10.70 -7.70 -9.31
C GLU A 34 10.94 -8.86 -10.29
N ARG A 35 10.13 -9.91 -10.20
CA ARG A 35 10.23 -11.09 -11.07
C ARG A 35 9.74 -10.82 -12.50
N THR A 36 8.69 -10.03 -12.66
CA THR A 36 8.03 -9.87 -13.96
C THR A 36 8.38 -8.57 -14.67
N LYS A 37 8.79 -7.53 -13.92
CA LYS A 37 8.97 -6.14 -14.39
C LYS A 37 7.78 -5.63 -15.19
N PHE A 38 6.60 -6.12 -14.83
CA PHE A 38 5.35 -5.72 -15.47
C PHE A 38 5.03 -4.26 -15.17
N ALA A 39 4.55 -3.52 -16.17
CA ALA A 39 4.13 -2.13 -16.00
C ALA A 39 2.85 -2.04 -15.16
N ASN A 40 3.02 -2.01 -13.83
CA ASN A 40 1.95 -1.96 -12.83
C ASN A 40 1.47 -0.52 -12.61
N LEU A 41 0.89 0.10 -13.64
CA LEU A 41 0.48 1.51 -13.57
C LEU A 41 -0.97 1.66 -13.12
N PRO A 42 -1.25 2.58 -12.17
CA PRO A 42 -2.61 3.00 -11.88
C PRO A 42 -3.29 3.64 -13.10
N VAL A 43 -4.57 3.38 -13.28
CA VAL A 43 -5.41 3.97 -14.32
C VAL A 43 -6.17 5.17 -13.77
N GLU A 44 -6.66 5.06 -12.53
CA GLU A 44 -7.45 6.10 -11.89
C GLU A 44 -6.53 7.13 -11.20
N LEU A 45 -6.79 8.42 -11.44
CA LEU A 45 -5.99 9.50 -10.83
C LEU A 45 -6.14 9.53 -9.31
N GLU A 46 -7.29 9.15 -8.80
CA GLU A 46 -7.57 9.04 -7.37
C GLU A 46 -6.67 8.02 -6.68
N THR A 47 -6.18 7.01 -7.40
CA THR A 47 -5.21 6.05 -6.87
C THR A 47 -3.89 6.73 -6.49
N PHE A 48 -3.39 7.66 -7.32
CA PHE A 48 -2.19 8.42 -6.99
C PHE A 48 -2.38 9.30 -5.76
N THR A 49 -3.54 9.95 -5.63
CA THR A 49 -3.88 10.74 -4.43
C THR A 49 -3.96 9.86 -3.18
N ALA A 50 -4.52 8.67 -3.30
CA ALA A 50 -4.59 7.71 -2.20
C ALA A 50 -3.21 7.20 -1.77
N LEU A 51 -2.33 6.90 -2.72
CA LEU A 51 -0.93 6.51 -2.45
C LEU A 51 -0.17 7.64 -1.75
N GLN A 52 -0.35 8.89 -2.19
CA GLN A 52 0.22 10.05 -1.54
C GLN A 52 -0.27 10.18 -0.08
N SER A 53 -1.56 9.98 0.15
CA SER A 53 -2.14 10.06 1.49
C SER A 53 -1.62 8.94 2.40
N LEU A 54 -1.50 7.71 1.90
CA LEU A 54 -0.89 6.60 2.61
C LEU A 54 0.56 6.91 3.00
N ALA A 55 1.35 7.39 2.04
CA ALA A 55 2.74 7.74 2.26
C ALA A 55 2.89 8.86 3.31
N THR A 56 2.14 9.95 3.16
CA THR A 56 2.25 11.13 4.03
C THR A 56 1.77 10.85 5.46
N HIS A 57 0.63 10.16 5.61
CA HIS A 57 -0.01 10.01 6.92
C HIS A 57 0.46 8.79 7.71
N ILE A 58 1.00 7.78 7.05
CA ILE A 58 1.43 6.55 7.70
C ILE A 58 2.93 6.29 7.51
N LEU A 59 3.42 6.24 6.27
CA LEU A 59 4.77 5.77 6.01
C LEU A 59 5.85 6.79 6.38
N ASP A 60 5.66 8.08 6.10
CA ASP A 60 6.59 9.13 6.51
C ASP A 60 6.77 9.17 8.04
N PRO A 61 5.73 9.12 8.88
CA PRO A 61 5.87 8.98 10.32
C PRO A 61 6.65 7.73 10.74
N VAL A 62 6.42 6.58 10.09
CA VAL A 62 7.13 5.33 10.37
C VAL A 62 8.61 5.47 10.03
N ILE A 63 8.93 6.00 8.85
CA ILE A 63 10.32 6.20 8.41
C ILE A 63 11.04 7.18 9.33
N SER A 64 10.37 8.24 9.74
CA SER A 64 10.93 9.23 10.68
C SER A 64 11.20 8.62 12.06
N ARG A 65 10.41 7.65 12.49
CA ARG A 65 10.53 7.00 13.80
C ARG A 65 11.53 5.85 13.83
N PHE A 66 11.52 5.01 12.80
CA PHE A 66 12.25 3.73 12.79
C PHE A 66 13.37 3.66 11.74
N GLY A 67 13.45 4.63 10.84
CA GLY A 67 14.37 4.59 9.70
C GLY A 67 13.75 3.91 8.47
N PRO A 68 14.59 3.56 7.46
CA PRO A 68 14.12 3.06 6.18
C PRO A 68 13.24 1.81 6.32
N ILE A 69 12.19 1.76 5.52
CA ILE A 69 11.29 0.61 5.41
C ILE A 69 11.61 -0.19 4.15
N GLU A 70 11.26 -1.47 4.15
CA GLU A 70 11.26 -2.33 2.98
C GLU A 70 9.82 -2.61 2.57
N LEU A 71 9.39 -2.05 1.43
CA LEU A 71 8.07 -2.29 0.86
C LEU A 71 8.04 -3.66 0.20
N THR A 72 7.21 -4.56 0.70
CA THR A 72 7.08 -5.93 0.20
C THR A 72 5.88 -6.10 -0.73
N TYR A 73 4.90 -5.21 -0.65
CA TYR A 73 3.77 -5.11 -1.56
C TYR A 73 3.16 -3.71 -1.45
N GLY A 74 2.87 -3.09 -2.57
CA GLY A 74 2.26 -1.77 -2.63
C GLY A 74 0.99 -1.79 -3.46
N PHE A 75 0.90 -0.88 -4.44
CA PHE A 75 -0.21 -0.87 -5.39
C PHE A 75 -0.26 -2.18 -6.20
N GLY A 76 -1.45 -2.74 -6.32
CA GLY A 76 -1.70 -3.96 -7.09
C GLY A 76 -2.75 -3.73 -8.17
N SER A 77 -2.32 -3.60 -9.43
CA SER A 77 -3.25 -3.68 -10.56
C SER A 77 -3.80 -5.09 -10.71
N THR A 78 -4.99 -5.21 -11.31
CA THR A 78 -5.58 -6.52 -11.63
C THR A 78 -4.60 -7.42 -12.37
N GLU A 79 -3.83 -6.85 -13.29
CA GLU A 79 -2.90 -7.59 -14.12
C GLU A 79 -1.67 -8.06 -13.32
N LEU A 80 -1.16 -7.24 -12.39
CA LEU A 80 -0.09 -7.68 -11.50
C LEU A 80 -0.54 -8.84 -10.62
N VAL A 81 -1.74 -8.76 -10.07
CA VAL A 81 -2.31 -9.81 -9.20
C VAL A 81 -2.46 -11.13 -9.94
N ARG A 82 -2.86 -11.11 -11.21
CA ARG A 82 -2.92 -12.32 -12.06
C ARG A 82 -1.56 -13.00 -12.24
N ARG A 83 -0.46 -12.27 -12.09
CA ARG A 83 0.91 -12.77 -12.21
C ARG A 83 1.50 -13.28 -10.90
N MET A 84 0.79 -13.15 -9.78
CA MET A 84 1.23 -13.69 -8.50
C MET A 84 1.25 -15.21 -8.53
N LEU A 85 2.31 -15.80 -7.96
CA LEU A 85 2.47 -17.25 -7.90
C LEU A 85 1.78 -17.81 -6.65
N PRO A 86 0.98 -18.87 -6.76
CA PRO A 86 0.53 -19.65 -5.61
C PRO A 86 1.72 -20.34 -4.91
N PRO A 87 1.70 -20.57 -3.60
CA PRO A 87 0.69 -20.23 -2.58
C PRO A 87 0.89 -18.88 -1.93
N LYS A 88 1.74 -18.02 -2.49
CA LYS A 88 2.10 -16.72 -1.90
C LYS A 88 0.99 -15.68 -1.96
N ARG A 89 -0.06 -15.98 -2.69
CA ARG A 89 -1.20 -15.08 -2.81
C ARG A 89 -2.03 -15.11 -1.53
N VAL A 90 -1.92 -14.03 -0.77
CA VAL A 90 -2.78 -13.79 0.39
C VAL A 90 -4.11 -13.24 -0.11
N ALA A 91 -5.20 -13.89 0.24
CA ALA A 91 -6.52 -13.39 -0.09
C ALA A 91 -6.97 -12.32 0.93
N PRO A 92 -7.71 -11.29 0.47
CA PRO A 92 -8.07 -10.98 -0.91
C PRO A 92 -6.92 -10.29 -1.65
N ALA A 93 -6.55 -10.82 -2.80
CA ALA A 93 -5.47 -10.27 -3.62
C ALA A 93 -5.79 -8.89 -4.22
N LEU A 94 -7.07 -8.53 -4.27
CA LEU A 94 -7.61 -7.25 -4.73
C LEU A 94 -8.42 -6.58 -3.61
N ASP A 95 -7.75 -6.24 -2.54
CA ASP A 95 -8.27 -5.41 -1.45
C ASP A 95 -7.89 -3.93 -1.64
N GLN A 96 -7.62 -3.20 -0.56
CA GLN A 96 -7.20 -1.80 -0.63
C GLN A 96 -5.87 -1.57 -1.37
N HIS A 97 -5.10 -2.62 -1.70
CA HIS A 97 -3.97 -2.50 -2.63
C HIS A 97 -4.42 -2.08 -4.05
N ALA A 98 -5.66 -2.39 -4.44
CA ALA A 98 -6.25 -1.91 -5.69
C ALA A 98 -6.66 -0.42 -5.65
N ALA A 99 -6.62 0.22 -4.50
CA ALA A 99 -6.97 1.61 -4.27
C ALA A 99 -8.31 2.01 -4.91
N TYR A 100 -8.31 2.93 -5.88
CA TYR A 100 -9.51 3.42 -6.57
C TYR A 100 -9.73 2.75 -7.94
N GLU A 101 -8.96 1.71 -8.24
CA GLU A 101 -9.09 1.03 -9.54
C GLU A 101 -10.46 0.39 -9.71
N ARG A 102 -10.88 0.31 -10.98
CA ARG A 102 -12.20 -0.19 -11.37
C ARG A 102 -12.10 -1.48 -12.18
N ASN A 103 -13.12 -2.29 -12.08
CA ASN A 103 -13.29 -3.48 -12.93
C ASN A 103 -13.85 -3.09 -14.30
N SER A 104 -14.00 -4.07 -15.19
CA SER A 104 -14.53 -3.86 -16.55
C SER A 104 -15.98 -3.33 -16.59
N ALA A 105 -16.73 -3.47 -15.49
CA ALA A 105 -18.08 -2.92 -15.35
C ALA A 105 -18.09 -1.49 -14.77
N GLY A 106 -16.91 -0.89 -14.55
CA GLY A 106 -16.78 0.46 -14.00
C GLY A 106 -16.99 0.57 -12.48
N GLN A 107 -17.09 -0.56 -11.77
CA GLN A 107 -17.24 -0.59 -10.32
C GLN A 107 -15.88 -0.63 -9.65
N PHE A 108 -15.75 -0.01 -8.47
CA PHE A 108 -14.52 -0.13 -7.68
C PHE A 108 -14.22 -1.60 -7.36
N ILE A 109 -12.96 -1.99 -7.48
CA ILE A 109 -12.48 -3.33 -7.12
C ILE A 109 -12.59 -3.53 -5.60
N CYS A 110 -12.25 -2.49 -4.84
CA CYS A 110 -12.40 -2.45 -3.40
C CYS A 110 -13.21 -1.22 -2.98
N ASP A 111 -14.42 -1.44 -2.47
CA ASP A 111 -15.35 -0.37 -2.05
C ASP A 111 -14.92 0.35 -0.78
N ARG A 112 -13.93 -0.17 -0.05
CA ARG A 112 -13.36 0.55 1.10
C ARG A 112 -12.54 1.77 0.68
N LEU A 113 -12.09 1.81 -0.57
CA LEU A 113 -11.27 2.89 -1.13
C LEU A 113 -9.97 3.12 -0.34
N GLY A 114 -9.26 4.21 -0.63
CA GLY A 114 -7.97 4.49 -0.01
C GLY A 114 -6.83 3.77 -0.71
N ALA A 115 -5.79 3.41 0.03
CA ALA A 115 -4.65 2.66 -0.46
C ALA A 115 -4.05 1.80 0.65
N ALA A 116 -3.29 0.78 0.28
CA ALA A 116 -2.61 -0.11 1.22
C ALA A 116 -1.20 -0.45 0.76
N CYS A 117 -0.36 -0.82 1.72
CA CYS A 117 0.92 -1.45 1.46
C CYS A 117 1.30 -2.41 2.58
N ASP A 118 2.21 -3.31 2.26
CA ASP A 118 2.87 -4.18 3.21
C ASP A 118 4.34 -3.78 3.31
N PHE A 119 4.86 -3.67 4.51
CA PHE A 119 6.25 -3.31 4.73
C PHE A 119 6.89 -3.98 5.94
N LEU A 120 8.20 -3.99 5.93
CA LEU A 120 9.07 -4.48 7.00
C LEU A 120 10.04 -3.36 7.41
N VAL A 121 10.37 -3.29 8.70
CA VAL A 121 11.49 -2.47 9.19
C VAL A 121 12.59 -3.43 9.64
N LYS A 122 13.74 -3.38 8.95
CA LYS A 122 14.86 -4.27 9.27
C LYS A 122 15.37 -4.05 10.70
N CYS A 123 15.73 -5.14 11.34
CA CYS A 123 16.26 -5.14 12.71
C CYS A 123 15.28 -4.59 13.78
N GLN A 124 13.99 -4.52 13.47
CA GLN A 124 12.95 -4.17 14.44
C GLN A 124 12.03 -5.36 14.70
N ASN A 125 11.48 -5.42 15.91
CA ASN A 125 10.36 -6.29 16.19
C ASN A 125 9.10 -5.70 15.57
N MET A 126 8.48 -6.39 14.61
CA MET A 126 7.34 -5.86 13.89
C MET A 126 6.08 -5.72 14.74
N ARG A 127 6.01 -6.37 15.91
CA ARG A 127 4.93 -6.11 16.88
C ARG A 127 5.05 -4.70 17.46
N ASP A 128 6.26 -4.28 17.82
CA ASP A 128 6.48 -2.94 18.36
C ASP A 128 6.20 -1.87 17.30
N VAL A 129 6.62 -2.12 16.06
CA VAL A 129 6.29 -1.27 14.92
C VAL A 129 4.79 -1.18 14.71
N ALA A 130 4.09 -2.32 14.69
CA ALA A 130 2.64 -2.37 14.49
C ALA A 130 1.87 -1.62 15.59
N GLN A 131 2.24 -1.82 16.85
CA GLN A 131 1.63 -1.11 17.97
C GLN A 131 1.87 0.40 17.89
N TRP A 132 3.07 0.80 17.53
CA TRP A 132 3.39 2.22 17.36
C TRP A 132 2.60 2.84 16.21
N VAL A 133 2.54 2.18 15.06
CA VAL A 133 1.76 2.63 13.88
C VAL A 133 0.30 2.82 14.27
N PHE A 134 -0.29 1.82 14.92
CA PHE A 134 -1.68 1.86 15.33
C PHE A 134 -1.97 3.01 16.31
N SER A 135 -1.05 3.29 17.23
CA SER A 135 -1.24 4.33 18.26
C SER A 135 -0.92 5.74 17.77
N ASN A 136 -0.12 5.91 16.72
CA ASN A 136 0.45 7.20 16.33
C ASN A 136 0.09 7.67 14.92
N THR A 137 -0.62 6.85 14.14
CA THR A 137 -1.02 7.20 12.77
C THR A 137 -2.51 6.95 12.56
N PRO A 138 -3.14 7.64 11.59
CA PRO A 138 -4.56 7.43 11.27
C PRO A 138 -4.78 6.21 10.37
N VAL A 139 -4.15 5.08 10.73
CA VAL A 139 -4.30 3.83 9.97
C VAL A 139 -5.77 3.38 9.93
N ASP A 140 -6.28 3.01 8.76
CA ASP A 140 -7.61 2.43 8.62
C ASP A 140 -7.61 0.99 9.13
N ARG A 141 -6.75 0.15 8.55
CA ARG A 141 -6.58 -1.25 8.94
C ARG A 141 -5.10 -1.60 9.05
N LEU A 142 -4.77 -2.32 10.10
CA LEU A 142 -3.45 -2.89 10.30
C LEU A 142 -3.60 -4.38 10.52
N TYR A 143 -2.93 -5.19 9.69
CA TYR A 143 -2.85 -6.64 9.86
C TYR A 143 -1.44 -7.03 10.28
N PHE A 144 -1.36 -7.73 11.41
CA PHE A 144 -0.12 -8.22 11.99
C PHE A 144 -0.02 -9.73 11.80
N TYR A 145 1.09 -10.19 11.20
CA TYR A 145 1.29 -11.60 10.83
C TYR A 145 2.38 -12.29 11.64
N GLY A 146 3.15 -11.56 12.44
CA GLY A 146 4.26 -12.07 13.27
C GLY A 146 5.38 -11.06 13.43
N ASN A 147 6.26 -11.32 14.41
CA ASN A 147 7.31 -10.39 14.83
C ASN A 147 8.39 -10.13 13.75
N ASP A 148 8.54 -11.07 12.82
CA ASP A 148 9.50 -11.07 11.72
C ASP A 148 8.86 -10.99 10.34
N LYS A 149 7.56 -10.69 10.30
CA LYS A 149 6.78 -10.61 9.06
C LYS A 149 6.44 -9.16 8.74
N PRO A 150 6.29 -8.83 7.44
CA PRO A 150 5.72 -7.54 7.05
C PRO A 150 4.36 -7.33 7.70
N ILE A 151 4.03 -6.08 8.00
CA ILE A 151 2.68 -5.69 8.39
C ILE A 151 1.95 -5.08 7.20
N HIS A 152 0.65 -5.31 7.14
CA HIS A 152 -0.25 -4.63 6.22
C HIS A 152 -0.79 -3.37 6.87
N VAL A 153 -0.73 -2.25 6.19
CA VAL A 153 -1.37 -0.99 6.61
C VAL A 153 -2.18 -0.40 5.47
N SER A 154 -3.29 0.22 5.82
CA SER A 154 -4.10 0.97 4.86
C SER A 154 -4.50 2.33 5.41
N PHE A 155 -4.74 3.27 4.50
CA PHE A 155 -5.31 4.58 4.77
C PHE A 155 -6.57 4.74 3.92
N SER A 156 -7.66 5.15 4.54
CA SER A 156 -8.94 5.39 3.87
C SER A 156 -9.57 6.68 4.39
N PRO A 157 -10.29 7.44 3.54
CA PRO A 157 -11.02 8.65 3.98
C PRO A 157 -12.03 8.39 5.11
N THR A 158 -12.52 7.16 5.19
CA THR A 158 -13.51 6.73 6.20
C THR A 158 -12.94 5.73 7.18
N GLY A 159 -11.64 5.87 7.49
CA GLY A 159 -10.86 4.91 8.25
C GLY A 159 -11.55 4.39 9.52
N LYS A 160 -11.44 3.08 9.74
CA LYS A 160 -12.07 2.38 10.89
C LYS A 160 -11.13 2.21 12.07
N HIS A 161 -9.85 2.47 11.88
CA HIS A 161 -8.81 2.30 12.91
C HIS A 161 -8.86 0.91 13.56
N GLN A 162 -8.64 -0.13 12.75
CA GLN A 162 -8.77 -1.53 13.15
C GLN A 162 -7.41 -2.24 13.14
N PHE A 163 -7.09 -2.91 14.27
CA PHE A 163 -5.93 -3.80 14.40
C PHE A 163 -6.40 -5.25 14.37
N VAL A 164 -5.80 -6.07 13.50
CA VAL A 164 -6.12 -7.49 13.35
C VAL A 164 -4.85 -8.33 13.43
N GLU A 165 -4.82 -9.28 14.34
CA GLU A 165 -3.74 -10.28 14.41
C GLU A 165 -4.12 -11.53 13.61
N LEU A 166 -3.24 -11.90 12.67
CA LEU A 166 -3.38 -13.06 11.78
C LEU A 166 -2.18 -13.99 11.93
N ILE A 167 -1.88 -14.39 13.18
CA ILE A 167 -0.79 -15.32 13.46
C ILE A 167 -1.27 -16.73 13.21
N ALA A 168 -0.53 -17.48 12.37
CA ALA A 168 -0.77 -18.91 12.22
C ALA A 168 -0.62 -19.59 13.59
N ARG A 169 -1.65 -20.32 14.02
CA ARG A 169 -1.52 -21.17 15.19
C ARG A 169 -0.64 -22.34 14.79
N ASP A 170 0.49 -22.50 15.46
CA ASP A 170 1.27 -23.70 15.36
C ASP A 170 0.38 -24.87 15.81
N THR A 171 0.07 -25.77 14.89
CA THR A 171 -0.64 -27.02 15.16
C THR A 171 0.36 -28.12 15.44
#